data_634943fe65e8f6f451e04708b3d80bab
#
_entry.id   634943fe65e8f6f451e04708b3d80bab
#
_cell.length_a   1.000
_cell.length_b   1.000
_cell.length_c   1.000
_cell.angle_alpha   90.00
_cell.angle_beta   90.00
_cell.angle_gamma   90.00
#
_symmetry.space_group_name_H-M   'P 1'
#
loop_
_entity.id
_entity.type
_entity.pdbx_description
1 polymer ?
#
loop_
_entity_poly.entity_id
_entity_poly.type
_entity_poly.pdbx_seq_one_letter_code
_entity_poly.pdbx_strand_id
1 'polypeptide(L)' 'MRQTGKYLLYIDRKEICYLQWIIESYNGMASMRTINPANGGIEISIAPGCKEDIVSLIESLKEEGSIHVNKEKFY' A
#
# COMPACT_ATOMS: atom_id res chain seq x y z
N MET A 1 22.02 -9.17 1.14
CA MET A 1 21.06 -8.59 0.47
C MET A 1 19.92 -8.14 1.20
N ARG A 2 19.31 -7.14 0.86
CA ARG A 2 18.30 -6.64 1.58
C ARG A 2 17.06 -7.12 1.12
N GLN A 3 16.21 -7.33 1.93
CA GLN A 3 14.92 -7.70 1.62
C GLN A 3 14.04 -6.59 1.76
N THR A 4 13.23 -6.26 0.80
CA THR A 4 12.17 -5.29 0.98
C THR A 4 10.89 -6.07 1.15
N GLY A 5 10.03 -5.62 2.02
CA GLY A 5 8.72 -6.21 2.18
C GLY A 5 7.82 -5.83 1.03
N LYS A 6 6.90 -6.70 0.68
CA LYS A 6 5.91 -6.41 -0.33
C LYS A 6 4.52 -6.64 0.22
N TYR A 7 3.65 -5.68 0.01
CA TYR A 7 2.30 -5.70 0.55
C TYR A 7 1.34 -5.63 -0.62
N LEU A 8 0.62 -6.72 -0.84
CA LEU A 8 -0.33 -6.80 -1.94
C LEU A 8 -1.71 -6.48 -1.42
N LEU A 9 -2.37 -5.51 -2.01
CA LEU A 9 -3.69 -5.08 -1.58
C LEU A 9 -4.63 -5.05 -2.76
N TYR A 10 -5.90 -5.35 -2.48
CA TYR A 10 -6.96 -5.15 -3.45
C TYR A 10 -7.91 -4.14 -2.86
N ILE A 11 -7.89 -2.92 -3.40
CA ILE A 11 -8.71 -1.83 -2.88
C ILE A 11 -9.68 -1.36 -3.95
N ASP A 12 -10.57 -0.48 -3.56
CA ASP A 12 -11.52 0.11 -4.50
C ASP A 12 -10.71 0.88 -5.55
N ARG A 13 -11.02 0.66 -6.82
CA ARG A 13 -10.29 1.29 -7.93
C ARG A 13 -10.19 2.80 -7.79
N LYS A 14 -11.24 3.43 -7.34
CA LYS A 14 -11.25 4.88 -7.22
C LYS A 14 -10.34 5.40 -6.12
N GLU A 15 -9.85 4.52 -5.26
CA GLU A 15 -8.97 4.89 -4.17
C GLU A 15 -7.49 4.71 -4.50
N ILE A 16 -7.19 4.16 -5.67
CA ILE A 16 -5.81 3.87 -6.03
C ILE A 16 -4.96 5.14 -6.10
N CYS A 17 -5.46 6.16 -6.77
CA CYS A 17 -4.73 7.41 -6.89
C CYS A 17 -4.50 8.07 -5.54
N TYR A 18 -5.50 8.02 -4.68
CA TYR A 18 -5.41 8.61 -3.36
C TYR A 18 -4.31 7.91 -2.54
N LEU A 19 -4.33 6.59 -2.55
CA LEU A 19 -3.33 5.85 -1.79
C LEU A 19 -1.94 6.05 -2.37
N GLN A 20 -1.83 6.09 -3.69
CA GLN A 20 -0.55 6.32 -4.32
C GLN A 20 0.04 7.66 -3.90
N TRP A 21 -0.79 8.69 -3.86
CA TRP A 21 -0.36 10.01 -3.44
C TRP A 21 0.17 9.99 -2.01
N ILE A 22 -0.52 9.30 -1.12
CA ILE A 22 -0.11 9.20 0.27
C ILE A 22 1.22 8.45 0.39
N ILE A 23 1.33 7.32 -0.31
CA ILE A 23 2.55 6.52 -0.25
C ILE A 23 3.75 7.31 -0.76
N GLU A 24 3.55 8.06 -1.82
CA GLU A 24 4.65 8.83 -2.40
C GLU A 24 5.08 9.99 -1.50
N SER A 25 4.20 10.44 -0.63
CA SER A 25 4.58 11.50 0.30
C SER A 25 5.45 11.00 1.44
N TYR A 26 5.67 9.70 1.53
CA TYR A 26 6.53 9.11 2.54
C TYR A 26 7.98 8.95 2.07
N ASN A 27 8.40 9.81 1.20
CA ASN A 27 9.81 10.00 0.85
C ASN A 27 10.70 8.77 0.93
N GLY A 28 10.53 7.84 0.01
CA GLY A 28 11.43 6.69 -0.09
C GLY A 28 11.18 5.56 0.89
N MET A 29 10.20 5.70 1.78
CA MET A 29 9.87 4.58 2.68
C MET A 29 9.18 3.46 1.95
N ALA A 30 8.44 3.79 0.91
CA ALA A 30 7.73 2.79 0.13
C ALA A 30 7.40 3.33 -1.24
N SER A 31 7.15 2.43 -2.17
CA SER A 31 6.64 2.81 -3.48
C SER A 31 5.48 1.89 -3.80
N MET A 32 4.63 2.33 -4.69
CA MET A 32 3.41 1.62 -5.00
C MET A 32 3.25 1.51 -6.50
N ARG A 33 2.75 0.38 -6.96
CA ARG A 33 2.41 0.27 -8.37
C ARG A 33 1.12 -0.52 -8.51
N THR A 34 0.41 -0.25 -9.59
CA THR A 34 -0.83 -0.96 -9.87
C THR A 34 -0.52 -2.25 -10.62
N ILE A 35 -0.96 -3.36 -10.05
CA ILE A 35 -0.78 -4.66 -10.67
C ILE A 35 -1.92 -4.92 -11.64
N ASN A 36 -3.13 -4.70 -11.18
CA ASN A 36 -4.31 -4.94 -12.01
C ASN A 36 -5.35 -3.87 -11.74
N PRO A 37 -5.42 -2.85 -12.59
CA PRO A 37 -6.36 -1.75 -12.34
C PRO A 37 -7.82 -2.18 -12.41
N ALA A 38 -8.11 -3.27 -13.11
CA ALA A 38 -9.49 -3.71 -13.24
C ALA A 38 -10.08 -4.17 -11.91
N ASN A 39 -9.25 -4.78 -11.05
CA ASN A 39 -9.76 -5.28 -9.77
C ASN A 39 -9.16 -4.55 -8.56
N GLY A 40 -8.47 -3.46 -8.80
CA GLY A 40 -7.89 -2.69 -7.72
C GLY A 40 -6.65 -3.30 -7.10
N GLY A 41 -5.99 -4.21 -7.81
CA GLY A 41 -4.78 -4.86 -7.29
C GLY A 41 -3.58 -3.94 -7.34
N ILE A 42 -2.97 -3.73 -6.20
CA ILE A 42 -1.78 -2.88 -6.10
C ILE A 42 -0.72 -3.59 -5.28
N GLU A 43 0.52 -3.19 -5.51
CA GLU A 43 1.63 -3.74 -4.76
C GLU A 43 2.43 -2.59 -4.16
N ILE A 44 2.68 -2.66 -2.88
CA ILE A 44 3.49 -1.66 -2.19
C ILE A 44 4.82 -2.31 -1.84
N SER A 45 5.91 -1.73 -2.35
CA SER A 45 7.26 -2.19 -2.03
C SER A 45 7.76 -1.33 -0.87
N ILE A 46 8.13 -1.96 0.22
CA ILE A 46 8.48 -1.26 1.44
C ILE A 46 9.98 -1.34 1.66
N ALA A 47 10.60 -0.21 1.91
CA ALA A 47 12.04 -0.15 2.15
C ALA A 47 12.38 -0.89 3.44
N PRO A 48 13.61 -1.43 3.56
CA PRO A 48 14.00 -2.12 4.78
C PRO A 48 13.87 -1.20 5.99
N GLY A 49 13.29 -1.72 7.05
CA GLY A 49 13.11 -0.95 8.27
C GLY A 49 11.87 -0.09 8.32
N CYS A 50 11.11 -0.03 7.22
CA CYS A 50 9.94 0.82 7.17
C CYS A 50 8.62 0.05 7.23
N LYS A 51 8.71 -1.25 7.46
CA LYS A 51 7.52 -2.10 7.41
C LYS A 51 6.45 -1.67 8.40
N GLU A 52 6.84 -1.42 9.63
CA GLU A 52 5.86 -1.08 10.65
C GLU A 52 5.19 0.25 10.37
N ASP A 53 5.96 1.20 9.86
CA ASP A 53 5.39 2.50 9.54
C ASP A 53 4.34 2.40 8.45
N ILE A 54 4.64 1.62 7.42
CA ILE A 54 3.72 1.48 6.30
C ILE A 54 2.49 0.66 6.70
N VAL A 55 2.69 -0.41 7.46
CA VAL A 55 1.55 -1.21 7.92
C VAL A 55 0.65 -0.37 8.81
N SER A 56 1.23 0.43 9.71
CA SER A 56 0.45 1.33 10.54
C SER A 56 -0.34 2.32 9.71
N LEU A 57 0.29 2.87 8.67
CA LEU A 57 -0.39 3.82 7.80
C LEU A 57 -1.61 3.16 7.15
N ILE A 58 -1.43 1.97 6.60
CA ILE A 58 -2.52 1.27 5.92
C ILE A 58 -3.64 0.97 6.91
N GLU A 59 -3.29 0.51 8.11
CA GLU A 59 -4.30 0.20 9.12
C GLU A 59 -5.10 1.45 9.49
N SER A 60 -4.41 2.58 9.66
CA SER A 60 -5.09 3.83 9.97
C SER A 60 -6.05 4.23 8.87
N LEU A 61 -5.63 4.09 7.62
CA LEU A 61 -6.49 4.45 6.51
C LEU A 61 -7.71 3.55 6.43
N LYS A 62 -7.55 2.28 6.75
CA LYS A 62 -8.68 1.37 6.77
C LYS A 62 -9.68 1.76 7.87
N GLU A 63 -9.16 2.09 9.03
CA GLU A 63 -10.02 2.45 10.15
C GLU A 63 -10.77 3.74 9.92
N GLU A 64 -10.13 4.68 9.23
CA GLU A 64 -10.78 5.93 8.90
C GLU A 64 -11.83 5.80 7.83
N GLY A 65 -11.80 4.70 7.09
CA GLY A 65 -12.68 4.55 5.94
C GLY A 65 -12.16 5.25 4.70
N SER A 66 -10.90 5.71 4.74
CA SER A 66 -10.31 6.38 3.58
C SER A 66 -10.05 5.43 2.44
N ILE A 67 -9.75 4.18 2.75
CA ILE A 67 -9.62 3.15 1.73
C ILE A 67 -10.41 1.93 2.17
N HIS A 68 -10.83 1.14 1.19
CA HIS A 68 -11.60 -0.07 1.45
C HIS A 68 -10.81 -1.25 0.89
N VAL A 69 -10.23 -2.04 1.79
CA VAL A 69 -9.38 -3.15 1.41
C VAL A 69 -10.22 -4.42 1.35
N ASN A 70 -10.30 -5.00 0.17
CA ASN A 70 -11.04 -6.24 -0.04
C ASN A 70 -10.20 -7.46 0.29
N LYS A 71 -8.89 -7.34 0.07
CA LYS A 71 -8.00 -8.45 0.28
C LYS A 71 -6.60 -7.91 0.48
N GLU A 72 -5.84 -8.55 1.35
CA GLU A 72 -4.45 -8.13 1.58
C GLU A 72 -3.57 -9.34 1.82
N LYS A 73 -2.33 -9.22 1.40
CA LYS A 73 -1.37 -10.27 1.57
C LYS A 73 0.01 -9.65 1.73
N PHE A 74 0.76 -10.15 2.68
CA PHE A 74 2.08 -9.62 2.97
C PHE A 74 3.13 -10.66 2.61
N TYR A 75 4.14 -10.28 1.86
CA TYR A 75 5.22 -11.18 1.48
C TYR A 75 6.46 -10.97 2.32
#